data_3e7f9cfac26c2f3e2fe03fe7052a220e
#
_entry.id   3e7f9cfac26c2f3e2fe03fe7052a220e
#
_cell.length_a   1.000
_cell.length_b   1.000
_cell.length_c   1.000
_cell.angle_alpha   90.00
_cell.angle_beta   90.00
_cell.angle_gamma   90.00
#
_symmetry.space_group_name_H-M   'P 1'
#
loop_
_entity.id
_entity.type
_entity.pdbx_description
1 polymer ?
#
loop_
_entity_poly.entity_id
_entity_poly.type
_entity_poly.pdbx_seq_one_letter_code
_entity_poly.pdbx_strand_id
1 'polypeptide(L)'
;MTEKLKTAPVPKAASEAPDPETSSHIPIHRLYTPADLKGWDQEREVGYPGEYPFTRGVQATMYRGRLWTMRQYAGMGDAEESNKRYKYLLANGTTGLSVAFDLPTQIGLDSDNPLAAGEVGKVGVAIDSIEDMERLFSSIDLTKISTSMTINATASILLALYVAVAKRQGADIRKLSGTVQNDVLKEYIARGTYIYPPHQAMRIITDLFAWTNENVPDWNTISISGYHMREAGSTAVQEVAFTLGDGMAYVQAAIDAGLDVDKFAPRISFFFNAHSNFLEEVAKFRAARRMWARIMREHFKAKNPKSWMLRFHTQTAGSTLTAQQPENNIVRTALQAMAAVLGGTQSLHTNSFDEALALPTEQSARIALRTQQIIGYESGVPQTIDPLAGSYYVESLTSEIEKRAAEYLGKIEVMGGMLKAIERGYVQQEIQNAAYEYQQAVDRGDATVVGVNRFELEEEKPIPIQRIDEALEARQVERLRALRARRDVATWQAALQAIEDAARSGENVMPRILAAVEACATVGEISDSMRKVFGEYREAVVI
;
A
#
# COMPACT_ATOMS: atom_id res chain seq x y z
N MET A 1 52.80 -2.73 -28.82
CA MET A 1 52.56 -1.39 -28.24
C MET A 1 51.83 -1.60 -26.93
N THR A 2 52.56 -1.49 -25.83
CA THR A 2 52.02 -1.65 -24.47
C THR A 2 51.48 -0.31 -23.99
N GLU A 3 50.19 -0.20 -23.93
CA GLU A 3 49.51 0.97 -23.35
C GLU A 3 49.78 1.01 -21.84
N LYS A 4 50.47 2.05 -21.39
CA LYS A 4 50.70 2.31 -19.96
C LYS A 4 49.38 2.78 -19.36
N LEU A 5 48.73 1.93 -18.55
CA LEU A 5 47.68 2.35 -17.66
C LEU A 5 48.17 3.52 -16.77
N LYS A 6 47.60 4.68 -16.95
CA LYS A 6 47.79 5.80 -16.02
C LYS A 6 47.14 5.43 -14.67
N THR A 7 47.96 5.15 -13.68
CA THR A 7 47.50 5.07 -12.31
C THR A 7 46.90 6.39 -11.87
N ALA A 8 45.63 6.40 -11.54
CA ALA A 8 44.98 7.55 -10.94
C ALA A 8 45.70 7.94 -9.62
N PRO A 9 45.86 9.23 -9.33
CA PRO A 9 46.52 9.64 -8.10
C PRO A 9 45.69 9.13 -6.89
N VAL A 10 46.40 8.53 -5.93
CA VAL A 10 45.83 8.17 -4.61
C VAL A 10 45.28 9.47 -4.00
N PRO A 11 43.99 9.52 -3.61
CA PRO A 11 43.45 10.71 -2.97
C PRO A 11 44.26 11.02 -1.71
N LYS A 12 44.74 12.24 -1.55
CA LYS A 12 45.23 12.75 -0.26
C LYS A 12 44.11 12.56 0.76
N ALA A 13 44.48 12.15 1.98
CA ALA A 13 43.56 12.05 3.12
C ALA A 13 42.66 13.30 3.11
N ALA A 14 41.38 13.08 2.83
CA ALA A 14 40.39 14.14 2.85
C ALA A 14 40.31 14.65 4.31
N SER A 15 40.30 15.98 4.47
CA SER A 15 39.75 16.59 5.69
C SER A 15 38.45 15.90 6.04
N GLU A 16 38.24 15.59 7.33
CA GLU A 16 37.06 14.88 7.83
C GLU A 16 35.78 15.47 7.23
N ALA A 17 35.31 14.85 6.16
CA ALA A 17 33.97 15.10 5.69
C ALA A 17 32.99 14.61 6.75
N PRO A 18 31.88 15.29 7.01
CA PRO A 18 30.88 14.82 7.93
C PRO A 18 30.47 13.38 7.59
N ASP A 19 30.16 12.57 8.61
CA ASP A 19 29.64 11.22 8.38
C ASP A 19 28.45 11.27 7.41
N PRO A 20 28.36 10.34 6.45
CA PRO A 20 27.18 10.25 5.59
C PRO A 20 25.95 9.92 6.44
N GLU A 21 24.78 10.29 5.94
CA GLU A 21 23.51 10.06 6.62
C GLU A 21 22.59 9.18 5.77
N THR A 22 21.66 8.50 6.45
CA THR A 22 20.52 7.83 5.80
C THR A 22 19.52 8.85 5.27
N SER A 23 18.48 8.40 4.57
CA SER A 23 17.37 9.26 4.13
C SER A 23 16.58 9.88 5.30
N SER A 24 16.73 9.36 6.50
CA SER A 24 16.13 9.85 7.74
C SER A 24 17.09 10.68 8.59
N HIS A 25 18.19 11.18 8.01
CA HIS A 25 19.25 11.93 8.70
C HIS A 25 19.85 11.19 9.92
N ILE A 26 19.94 9.86 9.84
CA ILE A 26 20.66 9.05 10.81
C ILE A 26 22.13 8.99 10.38
N PRO A 27 23.09 9.49 11.20
CA PRO A 27 24.50 9.43 10.87
C PRO A 27 24.99 8.00 10.69
N ILE A 28 25.82 7.77 9.68
CA ILE A 28 26.39 6.46 9.36
C ILE A 28 27.87 6.47 9.73
N HIS A 29 28.23 5.80 10.81
CA HIS A 29 29.61 5.67 11.23
C HIS A 29 30.42 4.84 10.23
N ARG A 30 31.70 5.18 10.10
CA ARG A 30 32.63 4.47 9.20
C ARG A 30 32.73 2.98 9.53
N LEU A 31 32.56 2.59 10.81
CA LEU A 31 32.61 1.23 11.29
C LEU A 31 31.67 1.07 12.48
N TYR A 32 30.92 0.00 12.50
CA TYR A 32 30.09 -0.42 13.64
C TYR A 32 30.72 -1.63 14.34
N THR A 33 30.66 -1.63 15.65
CA THR A 33 31.32 -2.60 16.54
C THR A 33 30.34 -3.05 17.63
N PRO A 34 30.68 -4.05 18.46
CA PRO A 34 29.86 -4.39 19.63
C PRO A 34 29.58 -3.22 20.58
N ALA A 35 30.45 -2.18 20.58
CA ALA A 35 30.26 -1.01 21.44
C ALA A 35 29.04 -0.15 21.01
N ASP A 36 28.66 -0.20 19.75
CA ASP A 36 27.51 0.51 19.20
C ASP A 36 26.17 -0.15 19.61
N LEU A 37 26.23 -1.37 20.13
CA LEU A 37 25.11 -2.12 20.70
C LEU A 37 25.18 -2.23 22.24
N LYS A 38 25.78 -1.27 22.90
CA LYS A 38 25.90 -1.28 24.37
C LYS A 38 24.51 -1.27 25.03
N GLY A 39 24.22 -2.27 25.87
CA GLY A 39 22.92 -2.42 26.53
C GLY A 39 21.83 -3.07 25.69
N TRP A 40 22.16 -3.42 24.44
CA TRP A 40 21.28 -4.18 23.56
C TRP A 40 21.24 -5.66 24.00
N ASP A 41 20.05 -6.23 24.02
CA ASP A 41 19.82 -7.61 24.41
C ASP A 41 19.18 -8.37 23.24
N GLN A 42 19.82 -9.44 22.80
CA GLN A 42 19.40 -10.18 21.63
C GLN A 42 18.02 -10.82 21.79
N GLU A 43 17.70 -11.39 22.96
CA GLU A 43 16.41 -12.05 23.17
C GLU A 43 15.26 -11.03 23.20
N ARG A 44 15.49 -9.91 23.87
CA ARG A 44 14.50 -8.84 24.00
C ARG A 44 14.26 -8.08 22.69
N GLU A 45 15.32 -7.77 21.94
CA GLU A 45 15.26 -6.86 20.78
C GLU A 45 15.05 -7.62 19.46
N VAL A 46 15.57 -8.83 19.36
CA VAL A 46 15.56 -9.62 18.12
C VAL A 46 14.66 -10.85 18.23
N GLY A 47 14.81 -11.63 19.28
CA GLY A 47 14.06 -12.86 19.51
C GLY A 47 14.24 -13.90 18.41
N TYR A 48 13.23 -14.73 18.23
CA TYR A 48 13.19 -15.78 17.21
C TYR A 48 12.08 -15.53 16.18
N PRO A 49 12.21 -16.04 14.94
CA PRO A 49 11.18 -15.90 13.91
C PRO A 49 9.84 -16.51 14.38
N GLY A 50 8.75 -15.78 14.18
CA GLY A 50 7.40 -16.20 14.59
C GLY A 50 7.09 -15.97 16.07
N GLU A 51 8.02 -15.42 16.85
CA GLU A 51 7.86 -15.12 18.27
C GLU A 51 7.98 -13.61 18.54
N TYR A 52 7.37 -13.16 19.65
CA TYR A 52 7.50 -11.77 20.11
C TYR A 52 8.98 -11.43 20.33
N PRO A 53 9.47 -10.28 19.88
CA PRO A 53 8.77 -9.13 19.31
C PRO A 53 8.65 -9.14 17.77
N PHE A 54 8.82 -10.27 17.09
CA PHE A 54 8.71 -10.49 15.65
C PHE A 54 9.74 -9.72 14.80
N THR A 55 10.83 -9.25 15.38
CA THR A 55 11.87 -8.50 14.64
C THR A 55 12.39 -9.29 13.45
N ARG A 56 12.55 -10.62 13.59
CA ARG A 56 13.05 -11.53 12.55
C ARG A 56 11.97 -12.06 11.60
N GLY A 57 10.72 -11.67 11.77
CA GLY A 57 9.61 -12.09 10.93
C GLY A 57 8.43 -12.67 11.71
N VAL A 58 7.26 -12.66 11.10
CA VAL A 58 5.98 -13.04 11.73
C VAL A 58 5.70 -14.54 11.72
N GLN A 59 6.49 -15.33 11.01
CA GLN A 59 6.31 -16.79 10.89
C GLN A 59 7.60 -17.52 11.23
N ALA A 60 7.50 -18.66 11.92
CA ALA A 60 8.65 -19.46 12.35
C ALA A 60 9.54 -19.95 11.19
N THR A 61 8.95 -20.19 10.02
CA THR A 61 9.67 -20.69 8.84
C THR A 61 9.89 -19.64 7.76
N MET A 62 9.20 -18.50 7.83
CA MET A 62 9.23 -17.45 6.83
C MET A 62 9.23 -18.02 5.40
N TYR A 63 10.15 -17.60 4.54
CA TYR A 63 10.20 -18.02 3.13
C TYR A 63 10.62 -19.48 2.91
N ARG A 64 11.22 -20.13 3.91
CA ARG A 64 11.49 -21.58 3.85
C ARG A 64 10.21 -22.41 3.87
N GLY A 65 9.15 -21.92 4.49
CA GLY A 65 7.84 -22.55 4.47
C GLY A 65 7.03 -22.16 3.23
N ARG A 66 7.04 -20.87 2.90
CA ARG A 66 6.35 -20.34 1.72
C ARG A 66 6.95 -18.99 1.35
N LEU A 67 7.26 -18.79 0.07
CA LEU A 67 7.65 -17.50 -0.46
C LEU A 67 6.52 -16.46 -0.25
N TRP A 68 6.88 -15.19 -0.35
CA TRP A 68 5.90 -14.10 -0.36
C TRP A 68 4.91 -14.26 -1.52
N THR A 69 3.72 -13.70 -1.37
CA THR A 69 2.77 -13.64 -2.47
C THR A 69 3.30 -12.68 -3.54
N MET A 70 3.61 -13.19 -4.72
CA MET A 70 4.04 -12.40 -5.86
C MET A 70 2.82 -11.77 -6.51
N ARG A 71 2.74 -10.44 -6.47
CA ARG A 71 1.66 -9.65 -7.03
C ARG A 71 2.20 -8.71 -8.09
N GLN A 72 1.36 -8.41 -9.07
CA GLN A 72 1.53 -7.24 -9.94
C GLN A 72 0.26 -6.39 -9.80
N TYR A 73 0.44 -5.13 -9.42
CA TYR A 73 -0.62 -4.15 -9.39
C TYR A 73 -1.07 -3.90 -10.82
N ALA A 74 -2.30 -4.23 -11.14
CA ALA A 74 -2.82 -4.19 -12.47
C ALA A 74 -4.28 -3.77 -12.49
N GLY A 75 -4.62 -2.96 -13.45
CA GLY A 75 -5.95 -2.47 -13.77
C GLY A 75 -5.76 -1.41 -14.83
N MET A 76 -6.49 -1.53 -15.92
CA MET A 76 -6.41 -0.60 -17.04
C MET A 76 -7.67 -0.71 -17.87
N GLY A 77 -8.10 0.39 -18.37
CA GLY A 77 -9.18 0.40 -19.33
C GLY A 77 -10.49 -0.12 -18.76
N ASP A 78 -11.13 -1.01 -19.47
CA ASP A 78 -12.35 -1.67 -19.03
C ASP A 78 -12.09 -3.02 -18.32
N ALA A 79 -13.16 -3.59 -17.77
CA ALA A 79 -13.10 -4.82 -17.01
C ALA A 79 -12.63 -6.03 -17.84
N GLU A 80 -12.94 -6.07 -19.14
CA GLU A 80 -12.50 -7.15 -20.04
C GLU A 80 -11.01 -7.09 -20.35
N GLU A 81 -10.44 -5.91 -20.56
CA GLU A 81 -9.00 -5.75 -20.76
C GLU A 81 -8.23 -6.13 -19.50
N SER A 82 -8.70 -5.67 -18.34
CA SER A 82 -8.12 -6.03 -17.05
C SER A 82 -8.24 -7.52 -16.76
N ASN A 83 -9.35 -8.18 -17.10
CA ASN A 83 -9.51 -9.63 -16.98
C ASN A 83 -8.47 -10.40 -17.83
N LYS A 84 -8.24 -9.98 -19.08
CA LYS A 84 -7.20 -10.56 -19.94
C LYS A 84 -5.82 -10.43 -19.30
N ARG A 85 -5.51 -9.27 -18.75
CA ARG A 85 -4.26 -9.00 -18.05
C ARG A 85 -4.09 -9.89 -16.81
N TYR A 86 -5.14 -10.07 -16.02
CA TYR A 86 -5.10 -10.97 -14.85
C TYR A 86 -4.85 -12.41 -15.24
N LYS A 87 -5.54 -12.92 -16.27
CA LYS A 87 -5.29 -14.27 -16.80
C LYS A 87 -3.86 -14.44 -17.31
N TYR A 88 -3.33 -13.44 -18.00
CA TYR A 88 -1.95 -13.43 -18.46
C TYR A 88 -0.96 -13.50 -17.26
N LEU A 89 -1.14 -12.66 -16.24
CA LEU A 89 -0.28 -12.66 -15.07
C LEU A 89 -0.35 -13.99 -14.30
N LEU A 90 -1.54 -14.54 -14.10
CA LEU A 90 -1.72 -15.84 -13.46
C LEU A 90 -1.01 -16.96 -14.24
N ALA A 91 -1.13 -16.97 -15.57
CA ALA A 91 -0.43 -17.92 -16.43
C ALA A 91 1.12 -17.77 -16.38
N ASN A 92 1.62 -16.58 -16.02
CA ASN A 92 3.04 -16.30 -15.86
C ASN A 92 3.58 -16.49 -14.43
N GLY A 93 2.76 -17.00 -13.49
CA GLY A 93 3.19 -17.38 -12.16
C GLY A 93 2.95 -16.34 -11.07
N THR A 94 2.11 -15.32 -11.31
CA THR A 94 1.58 -14.48 -10.23
C THR A 94 0.74 -15.34 -9.28
N THR A 95 0.94 -15.20 -7.96
CA THR A 95 0.29 -16.05 -6.95
C THR A 95 -0.87 -15.38 -6.22
N GLY A 96 -1.20 -14.14 -6.59
CA GLY A 96 -2.35 -13.38 -6.10
C GLY A 96 -2.61 -12.18 -6.99
N LEU A 97 -3.87 -11.75 -7.08
CA LEU A 97 -4.26 -10.57 -7.86
C LEU A 97 -4.15 -9.30 -7.04
N SER A 98 -3.85 -8.19 -7.71
CA SER A 98 -3.90 -6.84 -7.15
C SER A 98 -4.59 -5.90 -8.13
N VAL A 99 -5.74 -5.35 -7.72
CA VAL A 99 -6.62 -4.55 -8.57
C VAL A 99 -6.35 -3.06 -8.38
N ALA A 100 -6.03 -2.38 -9.47
CA ALA A 100 -6.01 -0.92 -9.58
C ALA A 100 -7.35 -0.44 -10.11
N PHE A 101 -7.99 0.50 -9.42
CA PHE A 101 -9.22 1.14 -9.87
C PHE A 101 -8.94 2.55 -10.38
N ASP A 102 -9.72 3.00 -11.34
CA ASP A 102 -9.60 4.36 -11.86
C ASP A 102 -10.05 5.43 -10.85
N LEU A 103 -9.72 6.68 -11.14
CA LEU A 103 -10.01 7.78 -10.23
C LEU A 103 -11.52 7.96 -9.95
N PRO A 104 -12.43 7.90 -10.94
CA PRO A 104 -13.87 7.98 -10.68
C PRO A 104 -14.35 6.92 -9.68
N THR A 105 -13.97 5.66 -9.87
CA THR A 105 -14.30 4.57 -8.94
C THR A 105 -13.77 4.85 -7.53
N GLN A 106 -12.56 5.41 -7.39
CA GLN A 106 -11.94 5.71 -6.10
C GLN A 106 -12.67 6.81 -5.33
N ILE A 107 -13.17 7.83 -6.01
CA ILE A 107 -13.88 8.97 -5.38
C ILE A 107 -15.40 8.83 -5.45
N GLY A 108 -15.92 7.65 -5.82
CA GLY A 108 -17.35 7.35 -5.79
C GLY A 108 -18.15 8.14 -6.80
N LEU A 109 -17.65 8.22 -8.03
CA LEU A 109 -18.34 8.77 -9.20
C LEU A 109 -18.57 7.67 -10.22
N ASP A 110 -19.71 7.69 -10.87
CA ASP A 110 -19.98 6.84 -12.02
C ASP A 110 -19.33 7.40 -13.28
N SER A 111 -19.04 6.54 -14.26
CA SER A 111 -18.31 6.89 -15.48
C SER A 111 -19.02 7.94 -16.35
N ASP A 112 -20.33 8.14 -16.18
CA ASP A 112 -21.10 9.19 -16.89
C ASP A 112 -21.22 10.51 -16.10
N ASN A 113 -20.58 10.62 -14.96
CA ASN A 113 -20.51 11.86 -14.20
C ASN A 113 -19.62 12.87 -14.94
N PRO A 114 -20.05 14.14 -15.10
CA PRO A 114 -19.23 15.15 -15.79
C PRO A 114 -17.82 15.33 -15.23
N LEU A 115 -17.61 15.09 -13.92
CA LEU A 115 -16.29 15.16 -13.29
C LEU A 115 -15.40 13.95 -13.58
N ALA A 116 -15.97 12.86 -14.10
CA ALA A 116 -15.22 11.67 -14.47
C ALA A 116 -14.64 11.74 -15.91
N ALA A 117 -15.08 12.71 -16.70
CA ALA A 117 -14.70 12.83 -18.11
C ALA A 117 -13.18 12.90 -18.27
N GLY A 118 -12.65 12.02 -19.11
CA GLY A 118 -11.21 11.92 -19.39
C GLY A 118 -10.40 11.16 -18.36
N GLU A 119 -11.00 10.66 -17.26
CA GLU A 119 -10.31 9.86 -16.23
C GLU A 119 -10.80 8.39 -16.17
N VAL A 120 -11.87 8.07 -16.90
CA VAL A 120 -12.46 6.71 -16.93
C VAL A 120 -11.47 5.70 -17.51
N GLY A 121 -11.10 4.70 -16.72
CA GLY A 121 -10.20 3.63 -17.12
C GLY A 121 -8.73 4.03 -17.31
N LYS A 122 -8.32 5.25 -16.95
CA LYS A 122 -7.02 5.83 -17.31
C LYS A 122 -5.85 5.31 -16.45
N VAL A 123 -6.03 5.27 -15.14
CA VAL A 123 -4.98 4.84 -14.17
C VAL A 123 -5.38 3.58 -13.40
N GLY A 124 -6.41 2.91 -13.83
CA GLY A 124 -6.98 1.73 -13.22
C GLY A 124 -8.22 1.29 -13.99
N VAL A 125 -8.85 0.20 -13.57
CA VAL A 125 -10.07 -0.30 -14.18
C VAL A 125 -11.29 0.49 -13.71
N ALA A 126 -12.15 0.89 -14.65
CA ALA A 126 -13.44 1.51 -14.36
C ALA A 126 -14.45 0.45 -13.86
N ILE A 127 -15.05 0.67 -12.70
CA ILE A 127 -16.08 -0.19 -12.10
C ILE A 127 -17.25 0.68 -11.64
N ASP A 128 -18.32 0.66 -12.38
CA ASP A 128 -19.55 1.35 -12.00
C ASP A 128 -20.52 0.42 -11.23
N SER A 129 -20.50 -0.88 -11.51
CA SER A 129 -21.54 -1.79 -11.06
C SER A 129 -21.06 -3.24 -10.88
N ILE A 130 -22.00 -4.08 -10.39
CA ILE A 130 -21.78 -5.53 -10.26
C ILE A 130 -21.43 -6.19 -11.60
N GLU A 131 -21.93 -5.69 -12.72
CA GLU A 131 -21.66 -6.29 -14.03
C GLU A 131 -20.21 -6.05 -14.49
N ASP A 132 -19.64 -4.89 -14.16
CA ASP A 132 -18.22 -4.63 -14.44
C ASP A 132 -17.35 -5.54 -13.57
N MET A 133 -17.71 -5.73 -12.31
CA MET A 133 -17.00 -6.62 -11.41
C MET A 133 -17.12 -8.10 -11.87
N GLU A 134 -18.27 -8.53 -12.40
CA GLU A 134 -18.44 -9.86 -13.01
C GLU A 134 -17.55 -10.05 -14.24
N ARG A 135 -17.46 -9.05 -15.11
CA ARG A 135 -16.56 -9.08 -16.28
C ARG A 135 -15.10 -9.15 -15.85
N LEU A 136 -14.73 -8.34 -14.85
CA LEU A 136 -13.37 -8.29 -14.31
C LEU A 136 -12.90 -9.66 -13.82
N PHE A 137 -13.75 -10.42 -13.14
CA PHE A 137 -13.43 -11.74 -12.59
C PHE A 137 -14.01 -12.91 -13.38
N SER A 138 -14.41 -12.67 -14.63
CA SER A 138 -14.95 -13.71 -15.51
C SER A 138 -13.95 -14.88 -15.67
N SER A 139 -14.43 -16.10 -15.37
CA SER A 139 -13.63 -17.35 -15.43
C SER A 139 -12.43 -17.37 -14.47
N ILE A 140 -12.48 -16.61 -13.36
CA ILE A 140 -11.52 -16.66 -12.28
C ILE A 140 -12.26 -17.16 -11.03
N ASP A 141 -11.80 -18.29 -10.45
CA ASP A 141 -12.38 -18.85 -9.23
C ASP A 141 -11.87 -18.04 -8.02
N LEU A 142 -12.76 -17.22 -7.45
CA LEU A 142 -12.43 -16.31 -6.36
C LEU A 142 -12.10 -17.02 -5.03
N THR A 143 -12.43 -18.32 -4.90
CA THR A 143 -12.09 -19.11 -3.71
C THR A 143 -10.66 -19.64 -3.74
N LYS A 144 -10.01 -19.65 -4.92
CA LYS A 144 -8.66 -20.18 -5.12
C LYS A 144 -7.57 -19.13 -5.22
N ILE A 145 -7.96 -17.85 -5.34
CA ILE A 145 -7.02 -16.75 -5.52
C ILE A 145 -7.18 -15.70 -4.43
N SER A 146 -6.08 -15.24 -3.86
CA SER A 146 -6.11 -14.08 -2.96
C SER A 146 -6.12 -12.80 -3.78
N THR A 147 -7.17 -11.98 -3.60
CA THR A 147 -7.32 -10.70 -4.31
C THR A 147 -7.09 -9.52 -3.39
N SER A 148 -6.18 -8.63 -3.77
CA SER A 148 -5.98 -7.33 -3.11
C SER A 148 -6.65 -6.24 -3.94
N MET A 149 -7.38 -5.35 -3.29
CA MET A 149 -8.04 -4.21 -3.90
C MET A 149 -7.49 -2.90 -3.31
N THR A 150 -6.82 -2.10 -4.14
CA THR A 150 -6.29 -0.80 -3.74
C THR A 150 -7.39 0.23 -3.88
N ILE A 151 -8.22 0.30 -2.85
CA ILE A 151 -9.41 1.15 -2.80
C ILE A 151 -9.66 1.59 -1.34
N ASN A 152 -10.08 2.82 -1.14
CA ASN A 152 -10.18 3.46 0.19
C ASN A 152 -11.58 4.02 0.46
N ALA A 153 -11.92 5.21 0.01
CA ALA A 153 -13.20 5.83 0.33
C ALA A 153 -14.43 4.98 -0.11
N THR A 154 -14.31 4.24 -1.23
CA THR A 154 -15.34 3.33 -1.75
C THR A 154 -15.07 1.85 -1.42
N ALA A 155 -14.15 1.55 -0.51
CA ALA A 155 -13.73 0.19 -0.18
C ALA A 155 -14.88 -0.74 0.23
N SER A 156 -15.84 -0.23 1.01
CA SER A 156 -17.05 -0.96 1.42
C SER A 156 -17.90 -1.39 0.23
N ILE A 157 -18.02 -0.51 -0.78
CA ILE A 157 -18.81 -0.77 -2.00
C ILE A 157 -18.11 -1.82 -2.87
N LEU A 158 -16.80 -1.66 -3.10
CA LEU A 158 -16.03 -2.59 -3.94
C LEU A 158 -15.91 -3.98 -3.30
N LEU A 159 -15.80 -4.07 -1.98
CA LEU A 159 -15.87 -5.34 -1.29
C LEU A 159 -17.25 -5.99 -1.41
N ALA A 160 -18.33 -5.21 -1.29
CA ALA A 160 -19.68 -5.72 -1.49
C ALA A 160 -19.90 -6.23 -2.93
N LEU A 161 -19.40 -5.51 -3.94
CA LEU A 161 -19.40 -5.96 -5.34
C LEU A 161 -18.65 -7.29 -5.52
N TYR A 162 -17.47 -7.41 -4.94
CA TYR A 162 -16.67 -8.64 -4.99
C TYR A 162 -17.38 -9.84 -4.33
N VAL A 163 -17.97 -9.62 -3.16
CA VAL A 163 -18.74 -10.65 -2.44
C VAL A 163 -20.00 -11.04 -3.23
N ALA A 164 -20.72 -10.08 -3.81
CA ALA A 164 -21.89 -10.35 -4.63
C ALA A 164 -21.54 -11.18 -5.87
N VAL A 165 -20.43 -10.88 -6.55
CA VAL A 165 -19.92 -11.68 -7.68
C VAL A 165 -19.57 -13.11 -7.22
N ALA A 166 -18.89 -13.27 -6.09
CA ALA A 166 -18.58 -14.59 -5.54
C ALA A 166 -19.84 -15.40 -5.25
N LYS A 167 -20.88 -14.78 -4.67
CA LYS A 167 -22.21 -15.42 -4.48
C LYS A 167 -22.83 -15.86 -5.80
N ARG A 168 -22.77 -15.02 -6.85
CA ARG A 168 -23.28 -15.36 -8.19
C ARG A 168 -22.51 -16.50 -8.85
N GLN A 169 -21.21 -16.63 -8.54
CA GLN A 169 -20.39 -17.79 -8.95
C GLN A 169 -20.68 -19.05 -8.14
N GLY A 170 -21.58 -19.02 -7.14
CA GLY A 170 -21.89 -20.13 -6.25
C GLY A 170 -20.80 -20.41 -5.21
N ALA A 171 -19.91 -19.46 -4.96
CA ALA A 171 -18.82 -19.61 -4.00
C ALA A 171 -19.32 -19.46 -2.55
N ASP A 172 -18.73 -20.24 -1.66
CA ASP A 172 -18.85 -19.99 -0.22
C ASP A 172 -18.00 -18.76 0.14
N ILE A 173 -18.67 -17.67 0.49
CA ILE A 173 -18.02 -16.38 0.79
C ILE A 173 -17.05 -16.47 1.99
N ARG A 174 -17.25 -17.44 2.89
CA ARG A 174 -16.35 -17.67 4.03
C ARG A 174 -14.97 -18.18 3.61
N LYS A 175 -14.82 -18.66 2.37
CA LYS A 175 -13.55 -19.12 1.78
C LYS A 175 -12.83 -18.02 1.00
N LEU A 176 -13.43 -16.85 0.86
CA LEU A 176 -12.78 -15.72 0.17
C LEU A 176 -11.59 -15.25 0.99
N SER A 177 -10.48 -15.06 0.32
CA SER A 177 -9.26 -14.52 0.91
C SER A 177 -8.75 -13.34 0.09
N GLY A 178 -8.32 -12.31 0.77
CA GLY A 178 -7.85 -11.10 0.11
C GLY A 178 -7.62 -9.96 1.08
N THR A 179 -7.58 -8.77 0.51
CA THR A 179 -7.36 -7.54 1.26
C THR A 179 -8.09 -6.40 0.56
N VAL A 180 -8.83 -5.60 1.28
CA VAL A 180 -9.23 -4.27 0.84
C VAL A 180 -8.35 -3.25 1.56
N GLN A 181 -7.82 -2.24 0.83
CA GLN A 181 -6.89 -1.28 1.45
C GLN A 181 -7.58 -0.48 2.55
N ASN A 182 -8.72 0.15 2.26
CA ASN A 182 -9.63 0.72 3.26
C ASN A 182 -8.95 1.69 4.27
N ASP A 183 -7.84 2.30 3.86
CA ASP A 183 -7.07 3.24 4.67
C ASP A 183 -7.39 4.67 4.23
N VAL A 184 -8.33 5.32 4.92
CA VAL A 184 -8.74 6.68 4.57
C VAL A 184 -7.85 7.75 5.20
N LEU A 185 -7.17 7.49 6.32
CA LEU A 185 -6.33 8.50 6.97
C LEU A 185 -5.19 8.94 6.06
N LYS A 186 -4.55 8.00 5.37
CA LYS A 186 -3.51 8.35 4.40
C LYS A 186 -4.03 9.17 3.21
N GLU A 187 -5.33 9.08 2.89
CA GLU A 187 -5.92 9.92 1.84
C GLU A 187 -5.95 11.39 2.24
N TYR A 188 -6.23 11.69 3.52
CA TYR A 188 -6.13 13.07 4.04
C TYR A 188 -4.69 13.55 4.22
N ILE A 189 -3.73 12.62 4.30
CA ILE A 189 -2.31 12.94 4.51
C ILE A 189 -1.60 13.22 3.17
N ALA A 190 -1.75 12.32 2.19
CA ALA A 190 -0.83 12.29 1.06
C ALA A 190 -1.46 12.04 -0.33
N ARG A 191 -2.66 11.45 -0.43
CA ARG A 191 -3.17 10.98 -1.72
C ARG A 191 -4.37 11.77 -2.27
N GLY A 192 -5.29 12.24 -1.41
CA GLY A 192 -6.39 13.13 -1.79
C GLY A 192 -7.63 12.45 -2.39
N THR A 193 -7.76 11.10 -2.37
CA THR A 193 -8.95 10.40 -2.88
C THR A 193 -9.96 10.07 -1.77
N TYR A 194 -10.27 11.06 -0.95
CA TYR A 194 -11.30 11.00 0.10
C TYR A 194 -12.67 11.44 -0.43
N ILE A 195 -13.74 11.07 0.28
CA ILE A 195 -15.12 11.50 -0.01
C ILE A 195 -15.71 12.16 1.23
N TYR A 196 -15.83 11.41 2.33
CA TYR A 196 -16.54 11.81 3.55
C TYR A 196 -15.63 12.50 4.55
N PRO A 197 -16.18 13.28 5.50
CA PRO A 197 -15.39 13.78 6.63
C PRO A 197 -14.74 12.65 7.44
N PRO A 198 -13.58 12.88 8.09
CA PRO A 198 -12.79 11.83 8.72
C PRO A 198 -13.56 10.94 9.72
N HIS A 199 -14.41 11.52 10.57
CA HIS A 199 -15.20 10.75 11.54
C HIS A 199 -16.20 9.80 10.88
N GLN A 200 -16.88 10.22 9.82
CA GLN A 200 -17.82 9.39 9.06
C GLN A 200 -17.08 8.30 8.28
N ALA A 201 -15.94 8.63 7.71
CA ALA A 201 -15.08 7.66 7.06
C ALA A 201 -14.59 6.58 8.05
N MET A 202 -14.16 6.96 9.25
CA MET A 202 -13.77 6.02 10.31
C MET A 202 -14.92 5.09 10.72
N ARG A 203 -16.15 5.59 10.76
CA ARG A 203 -17.34 4.76 11.03
C ARG A 203 -17.55 3.70 9.95
N ILE A 204 -17.45 4.04 8.67
CA ILE A 204 -17.58 3.08 7.57
C ILE A 204 -16.51 1.98 7.70
N ILE A 205 -15.29 2.33 8.13
CA ILE A 205 -14.22 1.35 8.36
C ILE A 205 -14.56 0.39 9.49
N THR A 206 -15.04 0.88 10.63
CA THR A 206 -15.41 0.03 11.76
C THR A 206 -16.62 -0.85 11.43
N ASP A 207 -17.58 -0.35 10.66
CA ASP A 207 -18.71 -1.13 10.13
C ASP A 207 -18.21 -2.27 9.23
N LEU A 208 -17.24 -2.00 8.36
CA LEU A 208 -16.63 -3.02 7.50
C LEU A 208 -15.88 -4.06 8.36
N PHE A 209 -15.13 -3.65 9.38
CA PHE A 209 -14.44 -4.57 10.28
C PHE A 209 -15.42 -5.55 10.95
N ALA A 210 -16.50 -5.04 11.52
CA ALA A 210 -17.53 -5.85 12.18
C ALA A 210 -18.14 -6.87 11.20
N TRP A 211 -18.57 -6.39 10.03
CA TRP A 211 -19.23 -7.22 9.03
C TRP A 211 -18.33 -8.30 8.45
N THR A 212 -17.08 -7.96 8.10
CA THR A 212 -16.13 -8.92 7.51
C THR A 212 -15.71 -10.00 8.48
N ASN A 213 -15.53 -9.66 9.75
CA ASN A 213 -15.16 -10.61 10.78
C ASN A 213 -16.22 -11.77 10.91
N GLU A 214 -17.47 -11.45 10.65
CA GLU A 214 -18.57 -12.42 10.70
C GLU A 214 -18.78 -13.17 9.39
N ASN A 215 -18.68 -12.49 8.25
CA ASN A 215 -19.12 -12.98 6.94
C ASN A 215 -17.99 -13.51 6.06
N VAL A 216 -16.80 -12.90 6.12
CA VAL A 216 -15.62 -13.26 5.31
C VAL A 216 -14.37 -13.31 6.18
N PRO A 217 -14.28 -14.29 7.11
CA PRO A 217 -13.30 -14.30 8.21
C PRO A 217 -11.85 -14.37 7.75
N ASP A 218 -11.57 -14.76 6.51
CA ASP A 218 -10.22 -14.83 5.95
C ASP A 218 -9.81 -13.58 5.16
N TRP A 219 -10.64 -12.53 5.18
CA TRP A 219 -10.37 -11.26 4.54
C TRP A 219 -9.58 -10.30 5.44
N ASN A 220 -8.52 -9.70 4.94
CA ASN A 220 -7.85 -8.60 5.63
C ASN A 220 -8.67 -7.31 5.43
N THR A 221 -9.14 -6.76 6.53
CA THR A 221 -10.13 -5.67 6.55
C THR A 221 -9.56 -4.31 6.23
N ILE A 222 -8.23 -4.18 6.37
CA ILE A 222 -7.49 -2.95 6.09
C ILE A 222 -6.05 -3.29 5.72
N SER A 223 -5.42 -2.42 4.93
CA SER A 223 -3.98 -2.41 4.67
C SER A 223 -3.48 -0.99 4.89
N ILE A 224 -3.00 -0.71 6.11
CA ILE A 224 -2.58 0.60 6.58
C ILE A 224 -1.30 1.00 5.85
N SER A 225 -1.30 2.16 5.19
CA SER A 225 -0.44 2.40 4.05
C SER A 225 0.55 3.54 4.25
N GLY A 226 1.76 3.22 4.66
CA GLY A 226 2.92 4.12 4.62
C GLY A 226 3.44 4.38 3.21
N TYR A 227 3.19 3.47 2.27
CA TYR A 227 3.66 3.58 0.88
C TYR A 227 3.40 4.95 0.27
N HIS A 228 2.17 5.46 0.35
CA HIS A 228 1.82 6.73 -0.28
C HIS A 228 2.47 7.94 0.42
N MET A 229 2.67 7.86 1.73
CA MET A 229 3.40 8.89 2.47
C MET A 229 4.88 8.93 2.04
N ARG A 230 5.47 7.75 1.80
CA ARG A 230 6.85 7.63 1.32
C ARG A 230 6.99 8.13 -0.12
N GLU A 231 6.02 7.81 -0.99
CA GLU A 231 5.94 8.34 -2.36
C GLU A 231 5.77 9.87 -2.40
N ALA A 232 5.10 10.46 -1.40
CA ALA A 232 4.98 11.90 -1.22
C ALA A 232 6.25 12.56 -0.63
N GLY A 233 7.30 11.78 -0.30
CA GLY A 233 8.61 12.27 0.12
C GLY A 233 8.92 12.17 1.61
N SER A 234 8.13 11.44 2.42
CA SER A 234 8.49 11.20 3.81
C SER A 234 9.79 10.40 3.94
N THR A 235 10.49 10.54 5.06
CA THR A 235 11.64 9.69 5.39
C THR A 235 11.20 8.29 5.81
N ALA A 236 12.12 7.34 5.91
CA ALA A 236 11.84 5.98 6.41
C ALA A 236 11.29 5.99 7.85
N VAL A 237 11.81 6.86 8.70
CA VAL A 237 11.35 7.07 10.08
C VAL A 237 9.93 7.61 10.11
N GLN A 238 9.63 8.62 9.30
CA GLN A 238 8.30 9.21 9.20
C GLN A 238 7.29 8.21 8.64
N GLU A 239 7.67 7.40 7.63
CA GLU A 239 6.82 6.33 7.11
C GLU A 239 6.40 5.35 8.22
N VAL A 240 7.34 4.88 9.06
CA VAL A 240 7.03 4.00 10.19
C VAL A 240 6.12 4.70 11.19
N ALA A 241 6.49 5.90 11.62
CA ALA A 241 5.77 6.63 12.66
C ALA A 241 4.32 6.93 12.27
N PHE A 242 4.10 7.47 11.08
CA PHE A 242 2.76 7.86 10.62
C PHE A 242 1.89 6.66 10.28
N THR A 243 2.48 5.61 9.68
CA THR A 243 1.75 4.36 9.42
C THR A 243 1.29 3.68 10.71
N LEU A 244 2.17 3.61 11.73
CA LEU A 244 1.79 3.05 13.03
C LEU A 244 0.82 3.96 13.78
N GLY A 245 0.94 5.28 13.64
CA GLY A 245 -0.01 6.25 14.17
C GLY A 245 -1.42 6.08 13.59
N ASP A 246 -1.53 5.90 12.26
CA ASP A 246 -2.80 5.55 11.60
C ASP A 246 -3.33 4.21 12.13
N GLY A 247 -2.45 3.21 12.27
CA GLY A 247 -2.79 1.91 12.84
C GLY A 247 -3.38 2.01 14.24
N MET A 248 -2.77 2.80 15.10
CA MET A 248 -3.28 3.05 16.46
C MET A 248 -4.66 3.73 16.43
N ALA A 249 -4.87 4.70 15.54
CA ALA A 249 -6.16 5.35 15.39
C ALA A 249 -7.27 4.40 14.93
N TYR A 250 -6.99 3.50 13.99
CA TYR A 250 -7.96 2.49 13.54
C TYR A 250 -8.28 1.45 14.62
N VAL A 251 -7.26 0.99 15.36
CA VAL A 251 -7.47 0.04 16.47
C VAL A 251 -8.32 0.69 17.57
N GLN A 252 -8.02 1.94 17.94
CA GLN A 252 -8.79 2.67 18.94
C GLN A 252 -10.24 2.87 18.50
N ALA A 253 -10.48 3.31 17.25
CA ALA A 253 -11.83 3.50 16.72
C ALA A 253 -12.65 2.19 16.72
N ALA A 254 -12.02 1.06 16.40
CA ALA A 254 -12.68 -0.25 16.44
C ALA A 254 -13.04 -0.67 17.88
N ILE A 255 -12.16 -0.42 18.84
CA ILE A 255 -12.43 -0.67 20.28
C ILE A 255 -13.55 0.24 20.76
N ASP A 256 -13.54 1.52 20.42
CA ASP A 256 -14.58 2.49 20.79
C ASP A 256 -15.96 2.13 20.18
N ALA A 257 -15.96 1.47 19.02
CA ALA A 257 -17.15 0.89 18.40
C ALA A 257 -17.58 -0.44 19.05
N GLY A 258 -16.92 -0.90 20.13
CA GLY A 258 -17.27 -2.10 20.88
C GLY A 258 -16.72 -3.41 20.31
N LEU A 259 -15.77 -3.35 19.36
CA LEU A 259 -15.16 -4.55 18.78
C LEU A 259 -14.04 -5.09 19.69
N ASP A 260 -13.95 -6.41 19.78
CA ASP A 260 -12.89 -7.11 20.50
C ASP A 260 -11.58 -7.07 19.70
N VAL A 261 -10.55 -6.48 20.26
CA VAL A 261 -9.24 -6.33 19.62
C VAL A 261 -8.65 -7.65 19.14
N ASP A 262 -8.83 -8.73 19.89
CA ASP A 262 -8.28 -10.04 19.54
C ASP A 262 -9.07 -10.77 18.45
N LYS A 263 -10.25 -10.24 18.05
CA LYS A 263 -11.03 -10.72 16.92
C LYS A 263 -10.67 -10.01 15.61
N PHE A 264 -10.55 -8.68 15.62
CA PHE A 264 -10.29 -7.93 14.37
C PHE A 264 -8.79 -7.72 14.09
N ALA A 265 -7.94 -7.50 15.12
CA ALA A 265 -6.54 -7.17 14.91
C ALA A 265 -5.73 -8.24 14.14
N PRO A 266 -6.00 -9.56 14.27
CA PRO A 266 -5.36 -10.57 13.43
C PRO A 266 -5.58 -10.38 11.91
N ARG A 267 -6.54 -9.56 11.51
CA ARG A 267 -6.86 -9.25 10.10
C ARG A 267 -6.38 -7.88 9.64
N ILE A 268 -5.77 -7.11 10.52
CA ILE A 268 -5.06 -5.88 10.13
C ILE A 268 -3.81 -6.28 9.34
N SER A 269 -3.58 -5.60 8.24
CA SER A 269 -2.35 -5.67 7.47
C SER A 269 -1.81 -4.27 7.19
N PHE A 270 -0.59 -4.20 6.70
CA PHE A 270 0.11 -2.96 6.42
C PHE A 270 0.63 -2.94 4.99
N PHE A 271 0.97 -1.74 4.52
CA PHE A 271 1.55 -1.55 3.21
C PHE A 271 2.68 -0.53 3.30
N PHE A 272 3.89 -0.98 3.04
CA PHE A 272 5.09 -0.17 3.08
C PHE A 272 5.75 -0.02 1.71
N ASN A 273 6.50 1.05 1.56
CA ASN A 273 7.39 1.28 0.44
C ASN A 273 8.70 0.50 0.62
N ALA A 274 9.40 0.16 -0.46
CA ALA A 274 10.81 -0.21 -0.44
C ALA A 274 11.58 0.78 -1.32
N HIS A 275 12.34 1.66 -0.67
CA HIS A 275 13.05 2.76 -1.29
C HIS A 275 14.54 2.41 -1.56
N SER A 276 15.33 3.36 -2.02
CA SER A 276 16.68 3.14 -2.54
C SER A 276 17.76 2.93 -1.46
N ASN A 277 17.55 3.40 -0.22
CA ASN A 277 18.54 3.19 0.85
C ASN A 277 18.41 1.78 1.45
N PHE A 278 19.08 0.83 0.84
CA PHE A 278 18.90 -0.60 1.01
C PHE A 278 18.88 -1.08 2.47
N LEU A 279 19.90 -0.72 3.26
CA LEU A 279 20.00 -1.19 4.64
C LEU A 279 19.05 -0.45 5.60
N GLU A 280 18.76 0.82 5.31
CA GLU A 280 17.73 1.58 6.03
C GLU A 280 16.35 0.95 5.83
N GLU A 281 16.01 0.52 4.60
CA GLU A 281 14.73 -0.14 4.32
C GLU A 281 14.61 -1.49 5.06
N VAL A 282 15.66 -2.31 5.06
CA VAL A 282 15.67 -3.56 5.85
C VAL A 282 15.45 -3.27 7.34
N ALA A 283 16.17 -2.31 7.90
CA ALA A 283 16.06 -1.92 9.30
C ALA A 283 14.67 -1.34 9.62
N LYS A 284 14.09 -0.57 8.71
CA LYS A 284 12.73 -0.02 8.80
C LYS A 284 11.67 -1.10 9.01
N PHE A 285 11.68 -2.16 8.22
CA PHE A 285 10.71 -3.26 8.36
C PHE A 285 10.89 -4.02 9.67
N ARG A 286 12.11 -4.19 10.14
CA ARG A 286 12.44 -4.80 11.43
C ARG A 286 11.91 -3.94 12.58
N ALA A 287 12.16 -2.63 12.56
CA ALA A 287 11.67 -1.67 13.53
C ALA A 287 10.14 -1.62 13.57
N ALA A 288 9.48 -1.55 12.41
CA ALA A 288 8.03 -1.49 12.32
C ALA A 288 7.36 -2.71 12.98
N ARG A 289 7.87 -3.95 12.73
CA ARG A 289 7.33 -5.15 13.37
C ARG A 289 7.47 -5.13 14.89
N ARG A 290 8.65 -4.76 15.37
CA ARG A 290 8.96 -4.71 16.80
C ARG A 290 8.11 -3.65 17.51
N MET A 291 8.00 -2.47 16.95
CA MET A 291 7.16 -1.39 17.47
C MET A 291 5.69 -1.79 17.54
N TRP A 292 5.14 -2.33 16.45
CA TRP A 292 3.73 -2.75 16.41
C TRP A 292 3.43 -3.82 17.44
N ALA A 293 4.30 -4.82 17.57
CA ALA A 293 4.13 -5.87 18.58
C ALA A 293 4.06 -5.31 20.00
N ARG A 294 4.92 -4.35 20.33
CA ARG A 294 4.90 -3.66 21.63
C ARG A 294 3.62 -2.82 21.79
N ILE A 295 3.23 -2.04 20.78
CA ILE A 295 2.02 -1.22 20.80
C ILE A 295 0.79 -2.11 21.08
N MET A 296 0.61 -3.19 20.33
CA MET A 296 -0.56 -4.05 20.49
C MET A 296 -0.58 -4.77 21.83
N ARG A 297 0.56 -5.27 22.29
CA ARG A 297 0.66 -5.99 23.55
C ARG A 297 0.59 -5.06 24.77
N GLU A 298 1.29 -3.91 24.72
CA GLU A 298 1.51 -3.08 25.89
C GLU A 298 0.54 -1.90 25.99
N HIS A 299 0.15 -1.28 24.87
CA HIS A 299 -0.81 -0.17 24.86
C HIS A 299 -2.24 -0.70 24.77
N PHE A 300 -2.58 -1.49 23.74
CA PHE A 300 -3.93 -2.04 23.53
C PHE A 300 -4.25 -3.28 24.35
N LYS A 301 -3.27 -3.85 25.07
CA LYS A 301 -3.46 -5.04 25.93
C LYS A 301 -4.04 -6.26 25.21
N ALA A 302 -3.83 -6.37 23.91
CA ALA A 302 -4.21 -7.54 23.13
C ALA A 302 -3.53 -8.81 23.69
N LYS A 303 -4.26 -9.93 23.74
CA LYS A 303 -3.78 -11.19 24.35
C LYS A 303 -3.38 -12.22 23.31
N ASN A 304 -4.00 -12.16 22.13
CA ASN A 304 -3.71 -13.09 21.05
C ASN A 304 -2.40 -12.71 20.33
N PRO A 305 -1.36 -13.58 20.29
CA PRO A 305 -0.13 -13.29 19.58
C PRO A 305 -0.31 -12.90 18.11
N LYS A 306 -1.37 -13.40 17.45
CA LYS A 306 -1.68 -13.01 16.07
C LYS A 306 -2.09 -11.53 15.95
N SER A 307 -2.62 -10.93 17.02
CA SER A 307 -2.96 -9.50 17.07
C SER A 307 -1.72 -8.61 17.14
N TRP A 308 -0.57 -9.14 17.58
CA TRP A 308 0.70 -8.39 17.69
C TRP A 308 1.52 -8.40 16.41
N MET A 309 1.17 -9.27 15.44
CA MET A 309 1.92 -9.46 14.20
C MET A 309 1.67 -8.33 13.22
N LEU A 310 2.72 -7.63 12.80
CA LEU A 310 2.67 -6.71 11.68
C LEU A 310 2.94 -7.49 10.38
N ARG A 311 1.86 -7.86 9.68
CA ARG A 311 1.93 -8.47 8.35
C ARG A 311 1.80 -7.38 7.31
N PHE A 312 2.66 -7.37 6.31
CA PHE A 312 2.66 -6.27 5.36
C PHE A 312 2.90 -6.71 3.91
N HIS A 313 2.33 -5.94 3.03
CA HIS A 313 2.67 -5.85 1.63
C HIS A 313 3.77 -4.82 1.43
N THR A 314 4.62 -5.03 0.44
CA THR A 314 5.60 -4.03 0.01
C THR A 314 5.45 -3.77 -1.48
N GLN A 315 5.58 -2.51 -1.87
CA GLN A 315 5.79 -2.10 -3.25
C GLN A 315 7.12 -1.38 -3.34
N THR A 316 7.88 -1.63 -4.39
CA THR A 316 9.08 -0.87 -4.72
C THR A 316 8.71 0.59 -5.01
N ALA A 317 9.62 1.54 -4.72
CA ALA A 317 9.33 2.96 -4.81
C ALA A 317 9.16 3.44 -6.26
N GLY A 318 7.95 3.89 -6.61
CA GLY A 318 7.66 4.51 -7.91
C GLY A 318 8.35 5.85 -8.07
N SER A 319 8.36 6.67 -7.01
CA SER A 319 8.99 8.00 -6.97
C SER A 319 10.50 8.01 -7.24
N THR A 320 11.16 6.86 -7.14
CA THR A 320 12.60 6.71 -7.45
C THR A 320 12.89 6.37 -8.90
N LEU A 321 11.86 5.98 -9.66
CA LEU A 321 12.01 5.59 -11.05
C LEU A 321 12.01 6.83 -11.95
N THR A 322 12.88 6.82 -12.96
CA THR A 322 13.13 7.98 -13.80
C THR A 322 12.68 7.74 -15.22
N ALA A 323 12.21 8.79 -15.89
CA ALA A 323 11.92 8.76 -17.32
C ALA A 323 13.21 8.66 -18.15
N GLN A 324 14.31 9.21 -17.62
CA GLN A 324 15.64 9.16 -18.22
C GLN A 324 16.24 7.77 -18.01
N GLN A 325 16.81 7.21 -19.06
CA GLN A 325 17.47 5.89 -19.04
C GLN A 325 16.59 4.83 -18.35
N PRO A 326 15.37 4.58 -18.83
CA PRO A 326 14.36 3.80 -18.10
C PRO A 326 14.78 2.36 -17.80
N GLU A 327 15.71 1.78 -18.57
CA GLU A 327 16.25 0.44 -18.32
C GLU A 327 16.99 0.35 -16.98
N ASN A 328 17.57 1.45 -16.47
CA ASN A 328 18.19 1.49 -15.14
C ASN A 328 17.17 1.27 -14.03
N ASN A 329 15.88 1.50 -14.28
CA ASN A 329 14.81 1.23 -13.33
C ASN A 329 14.68 -0.26 -13.00
N ILE A 330 15.08 -1.17 -13.90
CA ILE A 330 15.12 -2.62 -13.61
C ILE A 330 16.07 -2.89 -12.44
N VAL A 331 17.23 -2.24 -12.44
CA VAL A 331 18.23 -2.40 -11.37
C VAL A 331 17.71 -1.78 -10.06
N ARG A 332 17.14 -0.56 -10.12
CA ARG A 332 16.54 0.10 -8.94
C ARG A 332 15.48 -0.79 -8.29
N THR A 333 14.54 -1.25 -9.09
CA THR A 333 13.46 -2.15 -8.65
C THR A 333 14.00 -3.47 -8.08
N ALA A 334 15.04 -4.05 -8.67
CA ALA A 334 15.64 -5.28 -8.16
C ALA A 334 16.27 -5.10 -6.77
N LEU A 335 16.99 -4.02 -6.54
CA LEU A 335 17.59 -3.70 -5.24
C LEU A 335 16.52 -3.41 -4.17
N GLN A 336 15.49 -2.66 -4.52
CA GLN A 336 14.37 -2.35 -3.63
C GLN A 336 13.57 -3.62 -3.26
N ALA A 337 13.30 -4.48 -4.25
CA ALA A 337 12.65 -5.76 -4.03
C ALA A 337 13.48 -6.67 -3.12
N MET A 338 14.80 -6.69 -3.29
CA MET A 338 15.72 -7.43 -2.42
C MET A 338 15.68 -6.90 -0.99
N ALA A 339 15.65 -5.57 -0.78
CA ALA A 339 15.49 -4.98 0.54
C ALA A 339 14.17 -5.39 1.21
N ALA A 340 13.06 -5.41 0.45
CA ALA A 340 11.76 -5.87 0.94
C ALA A 340 11.78 -7.34 1.37
N VAL A 341 12.43 -8.20 0.60
CA VAL A 341 12.57 -9.64 0.91
C VAL A 341 13.43 -9.84 2.16
N LEU A 342 14.61 -9.21 2.22
CA LEU A 342 15.45 -9.24 3.43
C LEU A 342 14.75 -8.61 4.64
N GLY A 343 13.86 -7.65 4.40
CA GLY A 343 12.99 -7.06 5.41
C GLY A 343 11.82 -7.93 5.86
N GLY A 344 11.54 -9.06 5.19
CA GLY A 344 10.54 -10.04 5.63
C GLY A 344 9.11 -9.76 5.21
N THR A 345 8.87 -9.18 4.03
CA THR A 345 7.53 -8.90 3.48
C THR A 345 6.71 -10.16 3.24
N GLN A 346 5.36 -10.10 3.40
CA GLN A 346 4.45 -11.22 3.12
C GLN A 346 3.90 -11.21 1.70
N SER A 347 3.88 -10.06 1.05
CA SER A 347 3.58 -9.96 -0.38
C SER A 347 4.35 -8.79 -0.99
N LEU A 348 4.65 -8.88 -2.29
CA LEU A 348 5.50 -7.92 -2.98
C LEU A 348 4.90 -7.56 -4.34
N HIS A 349 4.92 -6.27 -4.66
CA HIS A 349 4.80 -5.74 -6.01
C HIS A 349 6.11 -5.08 -6.42
N THR A 350 6.54 -5.35 -7.63
CA THR A 350 7.70 -4.71 -8.28
C THR A 350 7.21 -3.81 -9.40
N ASN A 351 7.56 -2.53 -9.35
CA ASN A 351 7.23 -1.58 -10.40
C ASN A 351 7.93 -1.96 -11.71
N SER A 352 7.27 -1.70 -12.81
CA SER A 352 7.85 -1.90 -14.13
C SER A 352 8.83 -0.76 -14.48
N PHE A 353 9.76 -1.01 -15.37
CA PHE A 353 10.80 -0.03 -15.70
C PHE A 353 10.25 1.19 -16.46
N ASP A 354 9.08 1.08 -17.05
CA ASP A 354 8.36 2.14 -17.76
C ASP A 354 7.38 2.95 -16.88
N GLU A 355 7.35 2.69 -15.57
CA GLU A 355 6.44 3.29 -14.58
C GLU A 355 6.42 4.84 -14.63
N ALA A 356 7.60 5.47 -14.83
CA ALA A 356 7.71 6.93 -14.92
C ALA A 356 7.17 7.51 -16.24
N LEU A 357 6.82 6.66 -17.21
CA LEU A 357 6.41 7.08 -18.56
C LEU A 357 4.95 6.77 -18.85
N ALA A 358 4.46 5.59 -18.46
CA ALA A 358 3.11 5.11 -18.76
C ALA A 358 2.73 3.85 -17.96
N LEU A 359 1.52 3.36 -18.18
CA LEU A 359 1.10 2.03 -17.71
C LEU A 359 1.99 0.93 -18.31
N PRO A 360 2.25 -0.16 -17.58
CA PRO A 360 3.20 -1.17 -18.00
C PRO A 360 2.74 -1.93 -19.25
N THR A 361 3.66 -2.11 -20.19
CA THR A 361 3.50 -3.04 -21.31
C THR A 361 3.50 -4.49 -20.81
N GLU A 362 3.14 -5.46 -21.66
CA GLU A 362 3.26 -6.88 -21.30
C GLU A 362 4.73 -7.29 -21.02
N GLN A 363 5.66 -6.73 -21.78
CA GLN A 363 7.09 -6.99 -21.60
C GLN A 363 7.59 -6.44 -20.26
N SER A 364 7.30 -5.19 -19.95
CA SER A 364 7.76 -4.55 -18.71
C SER A 364 7.13 -5.20 -17.47
N ALA A 365 5.83 -5.51 -17.50
CA ALA A 365 5.15 -6.23 -16.44
C ALA A 365 5.73 -7.64 -16.21
N ARG A 366 6.11 -8.34 -17.30
CA ARG A 366 6.77 -9.63 -17.20
C ARG A 366 8.16 -9.52 -16.57
N ILE A 367 8.97 -8.54 -16.96
CA ILE A 367 10.30 -8.30 -16.37
C ILE A 367 10.16 -8.00 -14.89
N ALA A 368 9.21 -7.15 -14.48
CA ALA A 368 8.93 -6.83 -13.10
C ALA A 368 8.59 -8.10 -12.28
N LEU A 369 7.73 -8.99 -12.80
CA LEU A 369 7.42 -10.26 -12.15
C LEU A 369 8.65 -11.20 -12.11
N ARG A 370 9.44 -11.29 -13.18
CA ARG A 370 10.67 -12.10 -13.22
C ARG A 370 11.69 -11.62 -12.18
N THR A 371 11.78 -10.34 -11.90
CA THR A 371 12.62 -9.80 -10.82
C THR A 371 12.30 -10.47 -9.48
N GLN A 372 11.03 -10.59 -9.10
CA GLN A 372 10.64 -11.30 -7.89
C GLN A 372 11.00 -12.79 -7.95
N GLN A 373 10.79 -13.43 -9.09
CA GLN A 373 11.06 -14.86 -9.28
C GLN A 373 12.57 -15.16 -9.22
N ILE A 374 13.43 -14.31 -9.80
CA ILE A 374 14.89 -14.42 -9.70
C ILE A 374 15.32 -14.33 -8.24
N ILE A 375 14.81 -13.35 -7.50
CA ILE A 375 15.10 -13.23 -6.06
C ILE A 375 14.63 -14.46 -5.30
N GLY A 376 13.45 -14.99 -5.61
CA GLY A 376 12.85 -16.12 -4.92
C GLY A 376 13.51 -17.46 -5.20
N TYR A 377 14.00 -17.69 -6.42
CA TYR A 377 14.43 -19.01 -6.85
C TYR A 377 15.93 -19.13 -7.14
N GLU A 378 16.60 -18.02 -7.50
CA GLU A 378 18.01 -18.08 -7.93
C GLU A 378 18.97 -17.46 -6.90
N SER A 379 18.53 -16.47 -6.11
CA SER A 379 19.43 -15.68 -5.25
C SER A 379 19.91 -16.39 -3.97
N GLY A 380 19.22 -17.44 -3.54
CA GLY A 380 19.48 -18.12 -2.26
C GLY A 380 19.00 -17.35 -1.01
N VAL A 381 18.57 -16.10 -1.13
CA VAL A 381 18.12 -15.25 0.01
C VAL A 381 17.00 -15.88 0.82
N PRO A 382 15.98 -16.56 0.23
CA PRO A 382 14.91 -17.20 0.99
C PRO A 382 15.32 -18.47 1.75
N GLN A 383 16.54 -18.94 1.58
CA GLN A 383 17.00 -20.22 2.16
C GLN A 383 17.32 -20.14 3.66
N THR A 384 17.51 -18.94 4.19
CA THR A 384 17.65 -18.69 5.63
C THR A 384 16.74 -17.54 6.06
N ILE A 385 16.46 -17.44 7.36
CA ILE A 385 15.57 -16.42 7.92
C ILE A 385 16.43 -15.30 8.47
N ASP A 386 16.11 -14.05 8.06
CA ASP A 386 16.74 -12.83 8.55
C ASP A 386 18.28 -12.92 8.55
N PRO A 387 18.92 -13.08 7.39
CA PRO A 387 20.36 -13.32 7.29
C PRO A 387 21.22 -12.13 7.76
N LEU A 388 20.62 -10.94 7.91
CA LEU A 388 21.30 -9.73 8.39
C LEU A 388 21.21 -9.55 9.92
N ALA A 389 20.49 -10.43 10.63
CA ALA A 389 20.40 -10.38 12.08
C ALA A 389 21.78 -10.50 12.74
N GLY A 390 22.03 -9.67 13.75
CA GLY A 390 23.30 -9.60 14.46
C GLY A 390 24.37 -8.74 13.78
N SER A 391 24.09 -8.15 12.62
CA SER A 391 24.92 -7.07 12.08
C SER A 391 24.86 -5.87 13.01
N TYR A 392 26.00 -5.42 13.52
CA TYR A 392 26.06 -4.26 14.41
C TYR A 392 25.40 -3.03 13.81
N TYR A 393 25.61 -2.78 12.52
CA TYR A 393 24.99 -1.66 11.81
C TYR A 393 23.45 -1.83 11.68
N VAL A 394 22.97 -2.99 11.23
CA VAL A 394 21.53 -3.19 11.02
C VAL A 394 20.77 -3.15 12.34
N GLU A 395 21.30 -3.72 13.42
CA GLU A 395 20.65 -3.69 14.74
C GLU A 395 20.67 -2.28 15.35
N SER A 396 21.78 -1.55 15.21
CA SER A 396 21.88 -0.13 15.62
C SER A 396 20.88 0.72 14.86
N LEU A 397 20.84 0.59 13.53
CA LEU A 397 19.93 1.34 12.67
C LEU A 397 18.45 1.00 12.95
N THR A 398 18.13 -0.28 13.18
CA THR A 398 16.78 -0.71 13.59
C THR A 398 16.34 0.00 14.88
N SER A 399 17.24 0.06 15.86
CA SER A 399 16.94 0.69 17.15
C SER A 399 16.84 2.21 17.08
N GLU A 400 17.65 2.86 16.24
CA GLU A 400 17.56 4.31 16.03
C GLU A 400 16.30 4.71 15.26
N ILE A 401 15.88 3.93 14.24
CA ILE A 401 14.60 4.15 13.55
C ILE A 401 13.44 4.03 14.55
N GLU A 402 13.42 2.98 15.37
CA GLU A 402 12.39 2.80 16.40
C GLU A 402 12.32 3.99 17.36
N LYS A 403 13.47 4.44 17.86
CA LYS A 403 13.56 5.58 18.77
C LYS A 403 12.99 6.85 18.16
N ARG A 404 13.43 7.21 16.95
CA ARG A 404 12.97 8.42 16.26
C ARG A 404 11.49 8.34 15.85
N ALA A 405 11.02 7.16 15.45
CA ALA A 405 9.60 6.96 15.15
C ALA A 405 8.74 7.10 16.43
N ALA A 406 9.22 6.63 17.58
CA ALA A 406 8.54 6.81 18.86
C ALA A 406 8.47 8.29 19.29
N GLU A 407 9.47 9.11 18.96
CA GLU A 407 9.43 10.56 19.19
C GLU A 407 8.32 11.25 18.38
N TYR A 408 8.11 10.84 17.11
CA TYR A 408 6.97 11.31 16.30
C TYR A 408 5.64 10.89 16.89
N LEU A 409 5.50 9.61 17.29
CA LEU A 409 4.28 9.12 17.93
C LEU A 409 3.97 9.87 19.22
N GLY A 410 4.99 10.17 20.03
CA GLY A 410 4.83 10.98 21.25
C GLY A 410 4.31 12.39 20.97
N LYS A 411 4.80 13.06 19.91
CA LYS A 411 4.30 14.36 19.48
C LYS A 411 2.83 14.28 19.04
N ILE A 412 2.49 13.25 18.27
CA ILE A 412 1.11 13.00 17.79
C ILE A 412 0.16 12.76 18.98
N GLU A 413 0.58 12.00 19.99
CA GLU A 413 -0.21 11.75 21.20
C GLU A 413 -0.49 13.04 21.97
N VAL A 414 0.52 13.91 22.15
CA VAL A 414 0.35 15.24 22.78
C VAL A 414 -0.62 16.12 22.00
N MET A 415 -0.73 15.97 20.68
CA MET A 415 -1.70 16.70 19.86
C MET A 415 -3.15 16.18 20.00
N GLY A 416 -3.34 15.04 20.66
CA GLY A 416 -4.65 14.38 20.81
C GLY A 416 -4.88 13.23 19.84
N GLY A 417 -3.81 12.62 19.33
CA GLY A 417 -3.81 11.47 18.43
C GLY A 417 -3.73 11.83 16.95
N MET A 418 -3.67 10.78 16.11
CA MET A 418 -3.37 10.92 14.69
C MET A 418 -4.41 11.75 13.93
N LEU A 419 -5.70 11.57 14.22
CA LEU A 419 -6.76 12.33 13.57
C LEU A 419 -6.59 13.84 13.81
N LYS A 420 -6.26 14.25 15.05
CA LYS A 420 -6.00 15.66 15.39
C LYS A 420 -4.72 16.19 14.75
N ALA A 421 -3.69 15.37 14.64
CA ALA A 421 -2.46 15.76 13.96
C ALA A 421 -2.70 16.00 12.45
N ILE A 422 -3.53 15.17 11.80
CA ILE A 422 -3.96 15.34 10.40
C ILE A 422 -4.80 16.62 10.24
N GLU A 423 -5.81 16.83 11.09
CA GLU A 423 -6.67 18.03 11.05
C GLU A 423 -5.87 19.35 11.23
N ARG A 424 -4.75 19.30 11.94
CA ARG A 424 -3.84 20.45 12.14
C ARG A 424 -2.80 20.59 11.03
N GLY A 425 -2.76 19.70 10.05
CA GLY A 425 -1.78 19.71 8.97
C GLY A 425 -0.36 19.32 9.39
N TYR A 426 -0.16 18.83 10.62
CA TYR A 426 1.17 18.51 11.13
C TYR A 426 1.87 17.43 10.31
N VAL A 427 1.17 16.31 10.02
CA VAL A 427 1.74 15.18 9.28
C VAL A 427 2.10 15.58 7.86
N GLN A 428 1.20 16.32 7.19
CA GLN A 428 1.40 16.83 5.84
C GLN A 428 2.62 17.76 5.78
N GLN A 429 2.76 18.67 6.76
CA GLN A 429 3.89 19.60 6.82
C GLN A 429 5.23 18.87 7.01
N GLU A 430 5.29 17.86 7.88
CA GLU A 430 6.51 17.06 8.10
C GLU A 430 6.94 16.33 6.82
N ILE A 431 5.98 15.78 6.05
CA ILE A 431 6.25 15.13 4.77
C ILE A 431 6.73 16.14 3.73
N GLN A 432 6.08 17.30 3.63
CA GLN A 432 6.45 18.36 2.70
C GLN A 432 7.85 18.89 2.98
N ASN A 433 8.21 19.09 4.24
CA ASN A 433 9.55 19.52 4.64
C ASN A 433 10.61 18.51 4.19
N ALA A 434 10.40 17.21 4.46
CA ALA A 434 11.34 16.17 4.05
C ALA A 434 11.47 16.07 2.52
N ALA A 435 10.36 16.16 1.80
CA ALA A 435 10.35 16.17 0.33
C ALA A 435 11.13 17.36 -0.25
N TYR A 436 10.95 18.54 0.33
CA TYR A 436 11.64 19.76 -0.08
C TYR A 436 13.16 19.69 0.18
N GLU A 437 13.56 19.20 1.37
CA GLU A 437 14.97 18.99 1.71
C GLU A 437 15.66 18.02 0.74
N TYR A 438 14.99 16.91 0.40
CA TYR A 438 15.50 15.96 -0.58
C TYR A 438 15.64 16.58 -1.97
N GLN A 439 14.63 17.32 -2.44
CA GLN A 439 14.70 18.01 -3.73
C GLN A 439 15.87 19.00 -3.77
N GLN A 440 16.05 19.78 -2.72
CA GLN A 440 17.19 20.69 -2.62
C GLN A 440 18.54 19.96 -2.68
N ALA A 441 18.64 18.78 -2.05
CA ALA A 441 19.88 17.99 -2.09
C ALA A 441 20.17 17.46 -3.51
N VAL A 442 19.12 17.08 -4.27
CA VAL A 442 19.25 16.70 -5.69
C VAL A 442 19.69 17.90 -6.54
N ASP A 443 19.06 19.06 -6.35
CA ASP A 443 19.35 20.27 -7.13
C ASP A 443 20.77 20.80 -6.89
N ARG A 444 21.29 20.66 -5.67
CA ARG A 444 22.69 21.01 -5.34
C ARG A 444 23.71 19.96 -5.74
N GLY A 445 23.26 18.75 -6.13
CA GLY A 445 24.13 17.61 -6.43
C GLY A 445 24.68 16.89 -5.19
N ASP A 446 24.16 17.19 -3.99
CA ASP A 446 24.48 16.49 -2.75
C ASP A 446 23.91 15.06 -2.78
N ALA A 447 22.72 14.89 -3.38
CA ALA A 447 22.13 13.59 -3.69
C ALA A 447 22.24 13.30 -5.19
N THR A 448 22.77 12.12 -5.53
CA THR A 448 22.92 11.68 -6.93
C THR A 448 21.76 10.82 -7.37
N VAL A 449 21.11 11.20 -8.46
CA VAL A 449 20.16 10.36 -9.20
C VAL A 449 20.76 10.06 -10.58
N VAL A 450 21.19 8.82 -10.77
CA VAL A 450 21.89 8.36 -11.99
C VAL A 450 20.99 8.56 -13.21
N GLY A 451 21.52 9.21 -14.23
CA GLY A 451 20.82 9.55 -15.48
C GLY A 451 19.99 10.83 -15.41
N VAL A 452 19.87 11.47 -14.23
CA VAL A 452 19.07 12.71 -14.04
C VAL A 452 19.97 13.92 -13.76
N ASN A 453 20.79 13.86 -12.69
CA ASN A 453 21.72 14.94 -12.34
C ASN A 453 23.19 14.50 -12.38
N ARG A 454 23.44 13.25 -12.76
CA ARG A 454 24.78 12.69 -12.98
C ARG A 454 24.70 11.52 -13.95
N PHE A 455 25.71 11.36 -14.82
CA PHE A 455 25.78 10.33 -15.86
C PHE A 455 24.64 10.44 -16.88
N GLU A 456 24.28 11.64 -17.23
CA GLU A 456 23.28 11.98 -18.24
C GLU A 456 23.72 11.53 -19.64
N LEU A 457 22.76 11.27 -20.52
CA LEU A 457 23.00 11.03 -21.95
C LEU A 457 22.52 12.23 -22.76
N GLU A 458 23.26 12.59 -23.81
CA GLU A 458 22.86 13.69 -24.70
C GLU A 458 21.62 13.36 -25.54
N GLU A 459 21.45 12.10 -25.90
CA GLU A 459 20.28 11.60 -26.65
C GLU A 459 19.77 10.28 -26.07
N GLU A 460 18.47 10.19 -25.87
CA GLU A 460 17.79 8.98 -25.42
C GLU A 460 16.79 8.47 -26.47
N LYS A 461 16.74 7.16 -26.66
CA LYS A 461 15.77 6.53 -27.56
C LYS A 461 14.45 6.33 -26.82
N PRO A 462 13.32 6.79 -27.38
CA PRO A 462 12.02 6.52 -26.77
C PRO A 462 11.72 5.02 -26.76
N ILE A 463 11.18 4.54 -25.64
CA ILE A 463 10.70 3.17 -25.52
C ILE A 463 9.20 3.09 -25.91
N PRO A 464 8.71 1.91 -26.34
CA PRO A 464 7.27 1.70 -26.57
C PRO A 464 6.49 1.85 -25.25
N ILE A 465 5.43 2.64 -25.28
CA ILE A 465 4.53 2.85 -24.14
C ILE A 465 3.13 2.32 -24.42
N GLN A 466 2.43 1.89 -23.36
CA GLN A 466 1.03 1.47 -23.45
C GLN A 466 0.13 2.71 -23.69
N ARG A 467 -0.81 2.59 -24.62
CA ARG A 467 -1.84 3.61 -24.86
C ARG A 467 -3.21 3.04 -24.54
N ILE A 468 -4.09 3.84 -23.97
CA ILE A 468 -5.48 3.50 -23.66
C ILE A 468 -6.33 3.83 -24.89
N ASP A 469 -7.33 2.98 -25.19
CA ASP A 469 -8.30 3.20 -26.27
C ASP A 469 -9.24 4.37 -25.89
N GLU A 470 -9.26 5.42 -26.69
CA GLU A 470 -10.09 6.61 -26.48
C GLU A 470 -11.60 6.31 -26.50
N ALA A 471 -12.02 5.22 -27.18
CA ALA A 471 -13.43 4.81 -27.23
C ALA A 471 -13.91 4.08 -25.95
N LEU A 472 -13.01 3.80 -25.02
CA LEU A 472 -13.29 3.02 -23.81
C LEU A 472 -14.32 3.72 -22.91
N GLU A 473 -14.15 5.00 -22.64
CA GLU A 473 -15.07 5.79 -21.82
C GLU A 473 -16.49 5.76 -22.39
N ALA A 474 -16.65 5.95 -23.69
CA ALA A 474 -17.96 5.91 -24.33
C ALA A 474 -18.63 4.53 -24.16
N ARG A 475 -17.89 3.43 -24.32
CA ARG A 475 -18.40 2.08 -24.09
C ARG A 475 -18.83 1.84 -22.65
N GLN A 476 -18.05 2.33 -21.69
CA GLN A 476 -18.36 2.20 -20.27
C GLN A 476 -19.64 2.97 -19.91
N VAL A 477 -19.77 4.20 -20.39
CA VAL A 477 -20.97 5.02 -20.20
C VAL A 477 -22.22 4.36 -20.83
N GLU A 478 -22.09 3.77 -22.01
CA GLU A 478 -23.21 3.06 -22.68
C GLU A 478 -23.66 1.85 -21.84
N ARG A 479 -22.73 1.04 -21.33
CA ARG A 479 -23.03 -0.11 -20.46
C ARG A 479 -23.74 0.32 -19.18
N LEU A 480 -23.28 1.37 -18.55
CA LEU A 480 -23.89 1.94 -17.36
C LEU A 480 -25.33 2.40 -17.61
N ARG A 481 -25.59 3.11 -18.71
CA ARG A 481 -26.94 3.55 -19.10
C ARG A 481 -27.85 2.36 -19.38
N ALA A 482 -27.36 1.33 -20.06
CA ALA A 482 -28.09 0.11 -20.31
C ALA A 482 -28.48 -0.64 -19.04
N LEU A 483 -27.59 -0.72 -18.04
CA LEU A 483 -27.88 -1.30 -16.71
C LEU A 483 -29.01 -0.52 -16.02
N ARG A 484 -28.90 0.81 -15.94
CA ARG A 484 -29.92 1.66 -15.29
C ARG A 484 -31.30 1.56 -15.97
N ALA A 485 -31.32 1.37 -17.27
CA ALA A 485 -32.58 1.25 -18.02
C ALA A 485 -33.34 -0.06 -17.76
N ARG A 486 -32.66 -1.15 -17.38
CA ARG A 486 -33.27 -2.49 -17.23
C ARG A 486 -33.43 -2.99 -15.81
N ARG A 487 -32.83 -2.30 -14.82
CA ARG A 487 -32.93 -2.69 -13.39
C ARG A 487 -34.34 -2.45 -12.87
N ASP A 488 -34.72 -3.18 -11.81
CA ASP A 488 -35.97 -2.93 -11.08
C ASP A 488 -35.86 -1.66 -10.25
N VAL A 489 -36.61 -0.64 -10.64
CA VAL A 489 -36.54 0.71 -10.05
C VAL A 489 -37.00 0.72 -8.59
N ALA A 490 -38.04 -0.05 -8.25
CA ALA A 490 -38.58 -0.06 -6.89
C ALA A 490 -37.60 -0.70 -5.90
N THR A 491 -37.02 -1.83 -6.26
CA THR A 491 -35.99 -2.53 -5.47
C THR A 491 -34.74 -1.67 -5.29
N TRP A 492 -34.27 -1.05 -6.37
CA TRP A 492 -33.13 -0.14 -6.34
C TRP A 492 -33.35 1.08 -5.42
N GLN A 493 -34.51 1.77 -5.56
CA GLN A 493 -34.82 2.93 -4.70
C GLN A 493 -34.92 2.55 -3.22
N ALA A 494 -35.59 1.44 -2.91
CA ALA A 494 -35.70 0.95 -1.55
C ALA A 494 -34.34 0.62 -0.95
N ALA A 495 -33.42 0.05 -1.73
CA ALA A 495 -32.08 -0.30 -1.28
C ALA A 495 -31.22 0.97 -0.99
N LEU A 496 -31.29 2.00 -1.83
CA LEU A 496 -30.60 3.27 -1.58
C LEU A 496 -31.16 3.99 -0.35
N GLN A 497 -32.48 4.01 -0.17
CA GLN A 497 -33.11 4.58 1.00
C GLN A 497 -32.66 3.85 2.28
N ALA A 498 -32.54 2.50 2.25
CA ALA A 498 -32.05 1.73 3.38
C ALA A 498 -30.59 2.06 3.76
N ILE A 499 -29.75 2.45 2.80
CA ILE A 499 -28.39 2.95 3.09
C ILE A 499 -28.48 4.29 3.85
N GLU A 500 -29.29 5.23 3.36
CA GLU A 500 -29.48 6.53 4.02
C GLU A 500 -29.99 6.35 5.47
N ASP A 501 -30.95 5.46 5.67
CA ASP A 501 -31.53 5.20 6.99
C ASP A 501 -30.50 4.57 7.95
N ALA A 502 -29.70 3.59 7.49
CA ALA A 502 -28.63 2.99 8.28
C ALA A 502 -27.53 4.03 8.61
N ALA A 503 -27.20 4.89 7.64
CA ALA A 503 -26.24 5.97 7.84
C ALA A 503 -26.70 6.96 8.94
N ARG A 504 -28.02 7.27 9.01
CA ARG A 504 -28.61 8.17 10.03
C ARG A 504 -28.78 7.49 11.38
N SER A 505 -29.22 6.22 11.41
CA SER A 505 -29.54 5.52 12.66
C SER A 505 -28.30 5.02 13.42
N GLY A 506 -27.15 4.95 12.79
CA GLY A 506 -25.96 4.33 13.39
C GLY A 506 -25.88 2.80 13.19
N GLU A 507 -26.80 2.19 12.44
CA GLU A 507 -26.70 0.80 12.02
C GLU A 507 -25.51 0.57 11.09
N ASN A 508 -24.98 -0.66 11.08
CA ASN A 508 -23.90 -1.07 10.17
C ASN A 508 -24.37 -0.95 8.71
N VAL A 509 -23.66 -0.14 7.93
CA VAL A 509 -24.02 0.14 6.52
C VAL A 509 -23.71 -1.02 5.57
N MET A 510 -22.79 -1.94 5.90
CA MET A 510 -22.34 -3.00 5.01
C MET A 510 -23.46 -3.92 4.49
N PRO A 511 -24.40 -4.42 5.32
CA PRO A 511 -25.52 -5.24 4.81
C PRO A 511 -26.41 -4.48 3.81
N ARG A 512 -26.59 -3.16 4.00
CA ARG A 512 -27.40 -2.32 3.13
C ARG A 512 -26.67 -2.02 1.81
N ILE A 513 -25.36 -1.80 1.85
CA ILE A 513 -24.51 -1.65 0.65
C ILE A 513 -24.55 -2.95 -0.16
N LEU A 514 -24.42 -4.12 0.45
CA LEU A 514 -24.50 -5.39 -0.26
C LEU A 514 -25.86 -5.59 -0.94
N ALA A 515 -26.96 -5.29 -0.26
CA ALA A 515 -28.30 -5.35 -0.86
C ALA A 515 -28.46 -4.37 -2.03
N ALA A 516 -27.92 -3.16 -1.93
CA ALA A 516 -27.97 -2.18 -3.01
C ALA A 516 -27.16 -2.62 -4.24
N VAL A 517 -25.99 -3.19 -4.04
CA VAL A 517 -25.17 -3.79 -5.09
C VAL A 517 -25.93 -4.93 -5.80
N GLU A 518 -26.58 -5.81 -5.05
CA GLU A 518 -27.41 -6.91 -5.59
C GLU A 518 -28.65 -6.38 -6.35
N ALA A 519 -29.16 -5.19 -5.97
CA ALA A 519 -30.22 -4.46 -6.68
C ALA A 519 -29.70 -3.62 -7.87
N CYS A 520 -28.47 -3.83 -8.31
CA CYS A 520 -27.84 -3.10 -9.42
C CYS A 520 -27.72 -1.59 -9.18
N ALA A 521 -27.56 -1.14 -7.94
CA ALA A 521 -27.12 0.22 -7.67
C ALA A 521 -25.65 0.38 -8.06
N THR A 522 -25.29 1.58 -8.51
CA THR A 522 -23.95 1.91 -8.97
C THR A 522 -23.05 2.40 -7.83
N VAL A 523 -21.74 2.44 -8.06
CA VAL A 523 -20.76 2.97 -7.11
C VAL A 523 -21.08 4.43 -6.76
N GLY A 524 -21.40 5.24 -7.76
CA GLY A 524 -21.78 6.65 -7.57
C GLY A 524 -23.08 6.80 -6.78
N GLU A 525 -24.13 6.06 -7.12
CA GLU A 525 -25.43 6.14 -6.45
C GLU A 525 -25.36 5.74 -4.98
N ILE A 526 -24.59 4.70 -4.64
CA ILE A 526 -24.34 4.28 -3.26
C ILE A 526 -23.54 5.34 -2.52
N SER A 527 -22.48 5.88 -3.15
CA SER A 527 -21.68 6.95 -2.60
C SER A 527 -22.49 8.22 -2.34
N ASP A 528 -23.37 8.59 -3.26
CA ASP A 528 -24.26 9.76 -3.15
C ASP A 528 -25.28 9.60 -2.02
N SER A 529 -25.82 8.38 -1.82
CA SER A 529 -26.71 8.10 -0.68
C SER A 529 -25.99 8.35 0.65
N MET A 530 -24.72 7.97 0.76
CA MET A 530 -23.92 8.27 1.95
C MET A 530 -23.51 9.76 2.02
N ARG A 531 -23.18 10.42 0.88
CA ARG A 531 -22.87 11.87 0.84
C ARG A 531 -24.01 12.73 1.39
N LYS A 532 -25.26 12.38 1.07
CA LYS A 532 -26.45 13.09 1.58
C LYS A 532 -26.54 13.09 3.11
N VAL A 533 -26.02 12.05 3.77
CA VAL A 533 -26.10 11.91 5.23
C VAL A 533 -24.82 12.38 5.92
N PHE A 534 -23.66 12.01 5.39
CA PHE A 534 -22.36 12.25 6.01
C PHE A 534 -21.73 13.59 5.59
N GLY A 535 -22.16 14.16 4.44
CA GLY A 535 -21.50 15.28 3.81
C GLY A 535 -20.22 14.87 3.07
N GLU A 536 -19.55 15.87 2.51
CA GLU A 536 -18.25 15.73 1.84
C GLU A 536 -17.17 16.45 2.64
N TYR A 537 -15.96 15.86 2.64
CA TYR A 537 -14.79 16.53 3.19
C TYR A 537 -14.30 17.61 2.21
N ARG A 538 -13.99 18.76 2.76
CA ARG A 538 -13.30 19.84 2.06
C ARG A 538 -12.04 20.17 2.83
N GLU A 539 -10.91 20.10 2.14
CA GLU A 539 -9.63 20.42 2.73
C GLU A 539 -9.61 21.88 3.19
N ALA A 540 -9.24 22.10 4.45
CA ALA A 540 -8.96 23.44 4.93
C ALA A 540 -7.63 23.89 4.31
N VAL A 541 -7.65 24.93 3.50
CA VAL A 541 -6.42 25.54 2.98
C VAL A 541 -5.67 26.11 4.18
N VAL A 542 -4.64 25.43 4.63
CA VAL A 542 -3.68 25.96 5.58
C VAL A 542 -2.74 26.85 4.76
N ILE A 543 -2.94 28.19 4.86
CA ILE A 543 -2.07 29.19 4.24
C ILE A 543 -0.86 29.42 5.15
#